data_7582302bb0659dd81685394a7d751065
#
_entry.id   7582302bb0659dd81685394a7d751065
#
_cell.length_a   1.000
_cell.length_b   1.000
_cell.length_c   1.000
_cell.angle_alpha   90.00
_cell.angle_beta   90.00
_cell.angle_gamma   90.00
#
_symmetry.space_group_name_H-M   'P 1'
#
loop_
_entity.id
_entity.type
_entity.pdbx_description
1 polymer ?
#
loop_
_entity_poly.entity_id
_entity_poly.type
_entity_poly.pdbx_seq_one_letter_code
_entity_poly.pdbx_strand_id
1 'polypeptide(L)'
;MSGFAPRCVALVRHPSTPAPAVRRIDVELASTPEGGLRLRYFLDGDVNGIVLPATAEPRQADGLWQHTCFEAFIGGQGSRAYCEFNFSPSTEWAAYGFSAYRVGMAPIAYTTPPAVAVSVTDDRIP
;
A
#
# COMPACT_ATOMS: atom_id res chain seq x y z
N MET A 1 4.81 -23.53 5.94
CA MET A 1 5.64 -22.43 5.50
C MET A 1 6.05 -21.59 6.69
N SER A 2 7.30 -21.33 6.82
CA SER A 2 7.78 -20.48 7.91
C SER A 2 7.56 -19.01 7.54
N GLY A 3 7.04 -18.25 8.48
CA GLY A 3 6.91 -16.82 8.32
C GLY A 3 8.19 -16.11 8.74
N PHE A 4 8.17 -14.81 8.72
CA PHE A 4 9.25 -13.98 9.24
C PHE A 4 8.74 -13.12 10.39
N ALA A 5 9.66 -12.68 11.23
CA ALA A 5 9.33 -11.79 12.33
C ALA A 5 8.83 -10.44 11.75
N PRO A 6 7.86 -9.79 12.41
CA PRO A 6 7.41 -8.47 11.95
C PRO A 6 8.57 -7.47 11.87
N ARG A 7 8.53 -6.64 10.84
CA ARG A 7 9.49 -5.56 10.62
C ARG A 7 8.76 -4.25 10.49
N CYS A 8 9.36 -3.20 11.05
CA CYS A 8 8.84 -1.85 10.93
C CYS A 8 9.87 -0.99 10.21
N VAL A 9 9.43 -0.28 9.18
CA VAL A 9 10.29 0.56 8.36
C VAL A 9 9.68 1.95 8.27
N ALA A 10 10.48 2.98 8.53
CA ALA A 10 10.05 4.36 8.33
C ALA A 10 10.26 4.73 6.86
N LEU A 11 9.23 5.30 6.23
CA LEU A 11 9.36 5.79 4.87
C LEU A 11 10.06 7.15 4.86
N VAL A 12 10.85 7.38 3.82
CA VAL A 12 11.60 8.62 3.66
C VAL A 12 10.85 9.51 2.69
N ARG A 13 10.65 10.77 3.09
CA ARG A 13 9.98 11.76 2.25
C ARG A 13 10.83 12.06 1.02
N HIS A 14 10.17 12.12 -0.14
CA HIS A 14 10.85 12.55 -1.37
C HIS A 14 11.16 14.06 -1.27
N PRO A 15 12.40 14.49 -1.50
CA PRO A 15 12.77 15.88 -1.25
C PRO A 15 12.06 16.89 -2.14
N SER A 16 11.62 16.51 -3.33
CA SER A 16 10.92 17.42 -4.25
C SER A 16 9.40 17.38 -4.12
N THR A 17 8.86 16.59 -3.18
CA THR A 17 7.41 16.42 -3.02
C THR A 17 7.04 16.67 -1.55
N PRO A 18 6.99 17.92 -1.10
CA PRO A 18 6.67 18.20 0.29
C PRO A 18 5.23 17.81 0.62
N ALA A 19 5.02 17.28 1.82
CA ALA A 19 3.72 16.89 2.32
C ALA A 19 3.57 17.40 3.75
N PRO A 20 3.27 18.69 3.94
CA PRO A 20 3.33 19.30 5.28
C PRO A 20 2.32 18.71 6.26
N ALA A 21 1.20 18.14 5.77
CA ALA A 21 0.23 17.49 6.65
C ALA A 21 0.70 16.14 7.17
N VAL A 22 1.73 15.56 6.61
CA VAL A 22 2.25 14.24 6.98
C VAL A 22 3.56 14.42 7.74
N ARG A 23 3.58 14.00 9.01
CA ARG A 23 4.80 14.03 9.82
C ARG A 23 5.64 12.79 9.59
N ARG A 24 4.99 11.63 9.53
CA ARG A 24 5.70 10.36 9.46
C ARG A 24 4.80 9.27 8.88
N ILE A 25 5.39 8.34 8.15
CA ILE A 25 4.72 7.10 7.74
C ILE A 25 5.63 5.94 8.09
N ASP A 26 5.11 5.02 8.89
CA ASP A 26 5.77 3.75 9.18
C ASP A 26 5.02 2.63 8.53
N VAL A 27 5.72 1.60 8.09
CA VAL A 27 5.13 0.40 7.50
C VAL A 27 5.57 -0.80 8.32
N GLU A 28 4.59 -1.54 8.82
CA GLU A 28 4.84 -2.82 9.50
C GLU A 28 4.54 -3.96 8.51
N LEU A 29 5.51 -4.84 8.34
CA LEU A 29 5.37 -6.01 7.47
C LEU A 29 5.36 -7.26 8.35
N ALA A 30 4.42 -8.15 8.10
CA ALA A 30 4.33 -9.41 8.80
C ALA A 30 3.80 -10.49 7.87
N SER A 31 4.25 -11.72 8.08
CA SER A 31 3.64 -12.86 7.40
C SER A 31 2.38 -13.29 8.14
N THR A 32 1.44 -13.88 7.40
CA THR A 32 0.22 -14.44 7.99
C THR A 32 0.36 -15.95 8.15
N PRO A 33 -0.43 -16.57 9.04
CA PRO A 33 -0.40 -18.03 9.19
C PRO A 33 -0.70 -18.79 7.90
N GLU A 34 -1.47 -18.19 7.01
CA GLU A 34 -1.85 -18.78 5.72
C GLU A 34 -0.77 -18.63 4.65
N GLY A 35 0.38 -18.04 4.99
CA GLY A 35 1.45 -17.82 4.04
C GLY A 35 1.33 -16.56 3.22
N GLY A 36 0.46 -15.65 3.63
CA GLY A 36 0.30 -14.35 3.00
C GLY A 36 1.17 -13.26 3.64
N LEU A 37 0.93 -12.05 3.22
CA LEU A 37 1.65 -10.88 3.71
C LEU A 37 0.65 -9.86 4.25
N ARG A 38 0.91 -9.31 5.42
CA ARG A 38 0.16 -8.21 5.99
C ARG A 38 1.03 -6.96 6.03
N LEU A 39 0.50 -5.88 5.48
CA LEU A 39 1.12 -4.57 5.52
C LEU A 39 0.23 -3.64 6.34
N ARG A 40 0.83 -2.93 7.27
CA ARG A 40 0.14 -1.92 8.05
C ARG A 40 0.88 -0.60 7.89
N TYR A 41 0.17 0.39 7.36
CA TYR A 41 0.71 1.72 7.17
C TYR A 41 0.20 2.62 8.29
N PHE A 42 1.11 3.22 9.03
CA PHE A 42 0.79 4.16 10.10
C PHE A 42 1.19 5.55 9.64
N LEU A 43 0.20 6.37 9.36
CA LEU A 43 0.42 7.74 8.95
C LEU A 43 0.13 8.67 10.12
N ASP A 44 1.16 9.36 10.60
CA ASP A 44 1.06 10.41 11.60
C ASP A 44 1.04 11.76 10.91
N GLY A 45 0.08 12.60 11.24
CA GLY A 45 -0.01 13.91 10.66
C GLY A 45 -1.31 14.60 10.99
N ASP A 46 -1.55 15.70 10.30
CA ASP A 46 -2.81 16.42 10.40
C ASP A 46 -3.80 15.80 9.41
N VAL A 47 -4.67 14.92 9.90
CA VAL A 47 -5.64 14.24 9.03
C VAL A 47 -6.60 15.20 8.35
N ASN A 48 -6.83 16.38 8.93
CA ASN A 48 -7.66 17.39 8.29
C ASN A 48 -6.99 18.01 7.06
N GLY A 49 -5.67 17.93 6.97
CA GLY A 49 -4.89 18.36 5.81
C GLY A 49 -4.66 17.29 4.76
N ILE A 50 -5.26 16.10 4.93
CA ILE A 50 -5.11 14.98 4.02
C ILE A 50 -6.46 14.71 3.38
N VAL A 51 -6.47 14.65 2.05
CA VAL A 51 -7.69 14.33 1.31
C VAL A 51 -7.86 12.81 1.29
N LEU A 52 -8.88 12.32 1.97
CA LEU A 52 -9.21 10.91 1.99
C LEU A 52 -10.39 10.64 1.05
N PRO A 53 -10.29 9.64 0.16
CA PRO A 53 -11.42 9.27 -0.68
C PRO A 53 -12.55 8.70 0.16
N ALA A 54 -13.79 8.85 -0.33
CA ALA A 54 -14.95 8.28 0.33
C ALA A 54 -14.85 6.75 0.35
N THR A 55 -15.40 6.13 1.39
CA THR A 55 -15.45 4.68 1.48
C THR A 55 -16.29 4.11 0.33
N ALA A 56 -15.78 3.08 -0.30
CA ALA A 56 -16.44 2.39 -1.42
C ALA A 56 -16.53 0.90 -1.11
N GLU A 57 -17.24 0.16 -1.95
CA GLU A 57 -17.24 -1.28 -1.88
C GLU A 57 -15.83 -1.80 -2.22
N PRO A 58 -15.30 -2.80 -1.48
CA PRO A 58 -14.01 -3.38 -1.82
C PRO A 58 -14.03 -3.96 -3.22
N ARG A 59 -13.13 -3.49 -4.07
CA ARG A 59 -13.02 -3.94 -5.46
C ARG A 59 -11.70 -3.54 -6.06
N GLN A 60 -11.32 -4.21 -7.13
CA GLN A 60 -10.19 -3.78 -7.94
C GLN A 60 -10.60 -2.55 -8.76
N ALA A 61 -9.74 -1.52 -8.76
CA ALA A 61 -9.99 -0.30 -9.49
C ALA A 61 -8.69 0.29 -10.00
N ASP A 62 -8.74 0.95 -11.15
CA ASP A 62 -7.59 1.64 -11.73
C ASP A 62 -7.55 3.10 -11.30
N GLY A 63 -6.37 3.71 -11.42
CA GLY A 63 -6.21 5.15 -11.18
C GLY A 63 -6.20 5.55 -9.71
N LEU A 64 -6.07 4.61 -8.79
CA LEU A 64 -6.05 4.91 -7.35
C LEU A 64 -4.89 5.83 -6.98
N TRP A 65 -3.79 5.76 -7.72
CA TRP A 65 -2.59 6.56 -7.48
C TRP A 65 -2.82 8.07 -7.71
N GLN A 66 -3.90 8.45 -8.36
CA GLN A 66 -4.24 9.86 -8.59
C GLN A 66 -4.75 10.55 -7.33
N HIS A 67 -5.04 9.81 -6.30
CA HIS A 67 -5.51 10.30 -5.00
C HIS A 67 -4.66 9.74 -3.88
N THR A 68 -5.01 10.00 -2.63
CA THR A 68 -4.33 9.40 -1.50
C THR A 68 -4.34 7.88 -1.64
N CYS A 69 -3.14 7.30 -1.68
CA CYS A 69 -2.98 5.89 -2.01
C CYS A 69 -1.69 5.38 -1.38
N PHE A 70 -1.71 4.15 -0.89
CA PHE A 70 -0.54 3.47 -0.36
C PHE A 70 -0.11 2.41 -1.35
N GLU A 71 1.19 2.34 -1.62
CA GLU A 71 1.73 1.45 -2.64
C GLU A 71 2.75 0.50 -2.04
N ALA A 72 2.83 -0.69 -2.62
CA ALA A 72 3.86 -1.67 -2.30
C ALA A 72 4.34 -2.32 -3.59
N PHE A 73 5.66 -2.47 -3.69
CA PHE A 73 6.29 -3.14 -4.82
C PHE A 73 6.96 -4.40 -4.31
N ILE A 74 6.64 -5.53 -4.90
CA ILE A 74 7.14 -6.84 -4.47
C ILE A 74 7.79 -7.54 -5.65
N GLY A 75 9.07 -7.85 -5.48
CA GLY A 75 9.84 -8.59 -6.48
C GLY A 75 10.51 -9.79 -5.87
N GLY A 76 10.87 -10.75 -6.72
CA GLY A 76 11.65 -11.91 -6.33
C GLY A 76 13.13 -11.68 -6.54
N GLN A 77 13.97 -12.37 -5.75
CA GLN A 77 15.40 -12.33 -5.96
C GLN A 77 15.76 -12.95 -7.30
N GLY A 78 16.70 -12.33 -8.03
CA GLY A 78 17.17 -12.85 -9.30
C GLY A 78 16.21 -12.63 -10.46
N SER A 79 15.13 -11.88 -10.27
CA SER A 79 14.16 -11.59 -11.31
C SER A 79 14.00 -10.08 -11.47
N ARG A 80 13.81 -9.63 -12.72
CA ARG A 80 13.44 -8.24 -13.00
C ARG A 80 11.94 -8.01 -12.83
N ALA A 81 11.15 -9.06 -12.85
CA ALA A 81 9.69 -8.97 -12.72
C ALA A 81 9.31 -8.58 -11.30
N TYR A 82 8.26 -7.79 -11.19
CA TYR A 82 7.73 -7.38 -9.90
C TYR A 82 6.24 -7.10 -10.01
N CYS A 83 5.59 -6.99 -8.86
CA CYS A 83 4.21 -6.60 -8.75
C CYS A 83 4.11 -5.27 -8.03
N GLU A 84 3.18 -4.43 -8.47
CA GLU A 84 2.81 -3.22 -7.78
C GLU A 84 1.41 -3.37 -7.21
N PHE A 85 1.25 -3.06 -5.92
CA PHE A 85 -0.06 -3.03 -5.26
C PHE A 85 -0.38 -1.60 -4.88
N ASN A 86 -1.61 -1.18 -5.14
CA ASN A 86 -2.13 0.12 -4.73
C ASN A 86 -3.31 -0.12 -3.79
N PHE A 87 -3.27 0.52 -2.62
CA PHE A 87 -4.31 0.39 -1.61
C PHE A 87 -4.88 1.76 -1.30
N SER A 88 -6.16 1.92 -1.55
CA SER A 88 -6.85 3.18 -1.28
C SER A 88 -7.51 3.15 0.09
N PRO A 89 -7.55 4.28 0.83
CA PRO A 89 -8.38 4.39 2.02
C PRO A 89 -9.88 4.20 1.76
N SER A 90 -10.31 4.20 0.49
CA SER A 90 -11.67 3.84 0.11
C SER A 90 -11.98 2.36 0.27
N THR A 91 -10.97 1.53 0.49
CA THR A 91 -10.92 0.07 0.49
C THR A 91 -10.80 -0.57 -0.88
N GLU A 92 -10.75 0.24 -1.93
CA GLU A 92 -10.42 -0.23 -3.27
C GLU A 92 -8.93 -0.53 -3.38
N TRP A 93 -8.58 -1.43 -4.30
CA TRP A 93 -7.20 -1.86 -4.49
C TRP A 93 -6.92 -2.11 -5.96
N ALA A 94 -5.65 -2.15 -6.31
CA ALA A 94 -5.21 -2.55 -7.63
C ALA A 94 -3.91 -3.35 -7.50
N ALA A 95 -3.66 -4.22 -8.47
CA ALA A 95 -2.44 -4.98 -8.56
C ALA A 95 -2.02 -5.09 -10.02
N TYR A 96 -0.75 -4.81 -10.28
CA TYR A 96 -0.18 -4.85 -11.62
C TYR A 96 1.10 -5.65 -11.62
N GLY A 97 1.29 -6.44 -12.65
CA GLY A 97 2.55 -7.14 -12.87
C GLY A 97 3.41 -6.40 -13.88
N PHE A 98 4.71 -6.41 -13.66
CA PHE A 98 5.69 -5.82 -14.57
C PHE A 98 6.77 -6.86 -14.87
N SER A 99 7.21 -6.94 -16.11
CA SER A 99 8.31 -7.83 -16.49
C SER A 99 9.67 -7.24 -16.15
N ALA A 100 9.77 -5.92 -16.13
CA ALA A 100 10.94 -5.15 -15.70
C ALA A 100 10.49 -3.76 -15.31
N TYR A 101 11.40 -2.91 -14.88
CA TYR A 101 11.07 -1.55 -14.42
C TYR A 101 10.23 -0.80 -15.45
N ARG A 102 8.97 -0.50 -15.10
CA ARG A 102 7.98 0.20 -15.93
C ARG A 102 7.73 -0.45 -17.30
N VAL A 103 7.99 -1.76 -17.41
CA VAL A 103 7.84 -2.51 -18.67
C VAL A 103 6.82 -3.63 -18.48
N GLY A 104 5.92 -3.77 -19.44
CA GLY A 104 4.98 -4.88 -19.47
C GLY A 104 3.89 -4.82 -18.43
N MET A 105 3.44 -3.62 -18.05
CA MET A 105 2.37 -3.44 -17.08
C MET A 105 1.12 -4.19 -17.49
N ALA A 106 0.59 -5.01 -16.60
CA ALA A 106 -0.64 -5.75 -16.82
C ALA A 106 -1.38 -5.94 -15.49
N PRO A 107 -2.72 -5.79 -15.49
CA PRO A 107 -3.50 -6.07 -14.27
C PRO A 107 -3.36 -7.54 -13.86
N ILE A 108 -3.39 -7.78 -12.56
CA ILE A 108 -3.37 -9.13 -12.01
C ILE A 108 -4.74 -9.42 -11.41
N ALA A 109 -5.32 -10.56 -11.80
CA ALA A 109 -6.55 -11.06 -11.20
C ALA A 109 -6.20 -12.00 -10.05
N TYR A 110 -6.93 -11.86 -8.95
CA TYR A 110 -6.74 -12.71 -7.78
C TYR A 110 -8.03 -13.47 -7.45
N THR A 111 -7.88 -14.74 -7.12
CA THR A 111 -8.98 -15.52 -6.59
C THR A 111 -9.29 -15.15 -5.14
N THR A 112 -8.25 -14.75 -4.41
CA THR A 112 -8.38 -14.20 -3.05
C THR A 112 -7.84 -12.78 -3.06
N PRO A 113 -8.70 -11.77 -3.23
CA PRO A 113 -8.24 -10.39 -3.33
C PRO A 113 -7.67 -9.89 -2.02
N PRO A 114 -6.79 -8.86 -2.06
CA PRO A 114 -6.35 -8.20 -0.86
C PRO A 114 -7.52 -7.59 -0.10
N ALA A 115 -7.47 -7.61 1.22
CA ALA A 115 -8.44 -6.92 2.06
C ALA A 115 -7.81 -5.63 2.55
N VAL A 116 -8.53 -4.53 2.42
CA VAL A 116 -8.09 -3.21 2.87
C VAL A 116 -9.02 -2.75 3.98
N ALA A 117 -8.44 -2.35 5.10
CA ALA A 117 -9.18 -1.78 6.21
C ALA A 117 -8.53 -0.47 6.64
N VAL A 118 -9.33 0.50 7.02
CA VAL A 118 -8.88 1.83 7.40
C VAL A 118 -9.51 2.19 8.73
N SER A 119 -8.69 2.74 9.63
CA SER A 119 -9.23 3.40 10.82
C SER A 119 -8.50 4.73 11.01
N VAL A 120 -9.24 5.72 11.47
CA VAL A 120 -8.73 7.07 11.71
C VAL A 120 -8.93 7.38 13.17
N THR A 121 -7.84 7.73 13.85
CA THR A 121 -7.89 8.23 15.24
C THR A 121 -7.28 9.62 15.22
N ASP A 122 -7.72 10.50 16.04
CA ASP A 122 -7.27 11.89 16.15
C ASP A 122 -6.47 12.42 14.93
N ASP A 123 -5.18 12.04 14.80
CA ASP A 123 -4.33 12.47 13.71
C ASP A 123 -3.52 11.32 13.10
N ARG A 124 -3.99 10.08 13.25
CA ARG A 124 -3.26 8.90 12.81
C ARG A 124 -4.15 7.97 11.98
N ILE A 125 -3.58 7.45 10.89
CA ILE A 125 -4.23 6.47 10.00
C ILE A 125 -3.38 5.20 10.01
N PRO A 126 -3.89 4.09 10.55
CA PRO A 126 -3.18 2.82 10.50
C PRO A 126 -3.28 2.14 9.14
#